data_b1daa799b34f312447aa8c31d365b0a6
#
_entry.id   b1daa799b34f312447aa8c31d365b0a6
#
_cell.length_a   1.000
_cell.length_b   1.000
_cell.length_c   1.000
_cell.angle_alpha   90.00
_cell.angle_beta   90.00
_cell.angle_gamma   90.00
#
_symmetry.space_group_name_H-M   'P 1'
#
loop_
_entity.id
_entity.type
_entity.pdbx_description
1 polymer ?
#
loop_
_entity_poly.entity_id
_entity_poly.type
_entity_poly.pdbx_seq_one_letter_code
_entity_poly.pdbx_strand_id
1 'polypeptide(L)'
;NSTVFNEKLATEEEYLSVAAEEDWKEYFRFNYGIGKIAPCLLIDINALLAAWKKQLITKNCLLQEQFSWNECKVEADKVVYKDITASKIMLCNGAACMDDPYFNLLPWSKDKGEALIISIPGLPRNNIYKQGISIVPWQDDLFWIGATHDWKFNSMEITPAFRKVVEEQLNYWLKLPYKIVDHVVAQRPANLERKPFVGFHPLHPAVGIFN
;
A
#
# COMPACT_ATOMS: atom_id res chain seq x y z
N ASN A 1 -7.39 18.97 -17.77
CA ASN A 1 -8.06 20.10 -18.38
C ASN A 1 -9.53 20.16 -17.90
N SER A 2 -10.24 21.28 -18.07
CA SER A 2 -11.62 21.47 -17.61
C SER A 2 -12.60 20.46 -18.23
N THR A 3 -12.41 20.07 -19.48
CA THR A 3 -13.25 19.09 -20.18
C THR A 3 -13.24 17.73 -19.47
N VAL A 4 -12.03 17.20 -19.17
CA VAL A 4 -11.88 15.92 -18.45
C VAL A 4 -12.47 15.98 -17.04
N PHE A 5 -12.36 17.12 -16.37
CA PHE A 5 -12.97 17.31 -15.06
C PHE A 5 -14.50 17.26 -15.13
N ASN A 6 -15.10 17.99 -16.09
CA ASN A 6 -16.55 18.02 -16.28
C ASN A 6 -17.10 16.66 -16.74
N GLU A 7 -16.38 15.96 -17.62
CA GLU A 7 -16.75 14.60 -18.05
C GLU A 7 -16.78 13.63 -16.85
N LYS A 8 -15.77 13.68 -15.98
CA LYS A 8 -15.75 12.87 -14.77
C LYS A 8 -16.88 13.22 -13.81
N LEU A 9 -17.17 14.48 -13.62
CA LEU A 9 -18.30 14.90 -12.78
C LEU A 9 -19.63 14.33 -13.29
N ALA A 10 -19.83 14.29 -14.61
CA ALA A 10 -21.04 13.76 -15.23
C ALA A 10 -21.13 12.22 -15.20
N THR A 11 -19.98 11.51 -15.23
CA THR A 11 -19.96 10.03 -15.26
C THR A 11 -19.82 9.39 -13.89
N GLU A 12 -19.30 10.11 -12.91
CA GLU A 12 -19.02 9.60 -11.55
C GLU A 12 -19.80 10.40 -10.47
N GLU A 13 -20.98 10.91 -10.82
CA GLU A 13 -21.81 11.78 -9.94
C GLU A 13 -22.17 11.15 -8.59
N GLU A 14 -22.20 9.82 -8.51
CA GLU A 14 -22.45 9.08 -7.27
C GLU A 14 -21.34 9.30 -6.22
N TYR A 15 -20.10 9.49 -6.67
CA TYR A 15 -18.93 9.58 -5.80
C TYR A 15 -18.22 10.93 -5.89
N LEU A 16 -18.39 11.66 -6.98
CA LEU A 16 -17.66 12.89 -7.27
C LEU A 16 -18.59 14.08 -7.31
N SER A 17 -18.28 15.10 -6.51
CA SER A 17 -18.97 16.40 -6.50
C SER A 17 -17.96 17.55 -6.60
N VAL A 18 -18.43 18.73 -6.95
CA VAL A 18 -17.61 19.96 -6.94
C VAL A 18 -17.41 20.40 -5.48
N ALA A 19 -16.17 20.68 -5.10
CA ALA A 19 -15.86 21.34 -3.83
C ALA A 19 -15.80 22.86 -4.01
N ALA A 20 -16.15 23.61 -2.95
CA ALA A 20 -16.00 25.06 -2.95
C ALA A 20 -14.51 25.41 -3.00
N GLU A 21 -14.09 26.18 -4.00
CA GLU A 21 -12.68 26.55 -4.21
C GLU A 21 -12.13 27.40 -3.05
N GLU A 22 -13.01 28.24 -2.46
CA GLU A 22 -12.65 29.13 -1.35
C GLU A 22 -12.08 28.38 -0.14
N ASP A 23 -12.55 27.16 0.12
CA ASP A 23 -12.10 26.34 1.23
C ASP A 23 -10.66 25.85 1.05
N TRP A 24 -10.13 25.85 -0.18
CA TRP A 24 -8.88 25.18 -0.53
C TRP A 24 -7.83 26.10 -1.14
N LYS A 25 -8.20 27.28 -1.62
CA LYS A 25 -7.26 28.21 -2.27
C LYS A 25 -6.15 28.69 -1.33
N GLU A 26 -6.32 28.59 -0.05
CA GLU A 26 -5.31 28.91 0.95
C GLU A 26 -4.18 27.86 0.98
N TYR A 27 -4.52 26.60 0.73
CA TYR A 27 -3.60 25.46 0.81
C TYR A 27 -2.99 25.09 -0.53
N PHE A 28 -3.74 25.27 -1.63
CA PHE A 28 -3.38 24.71 -2.93
C PHE A 28 -3.48 25.73 -4.08
N ARG A 29 -2.69 25.47 -5.14
CA ARG A 29 -2.83 26.09 -6.46
C ARG A 29 -3.56 25.11 -7.36
N PHE A 30 -4.59 25.53 -8.06
CA PHE A 30 -5.35 24.75 -9.01
C PHE A 30 -5.88 25.63 -10.14
N ASN A 31 -6.10 25.07 -11.35
CA ASN A 31 -6.45 25.82 -12.54
C ASN A 31 -7.87 25.49 -13.06
N TYR A 32 -8.50 24.42 -12.57
CA TYR A 32 -9.72 23.89 -13.19
C TYR A 32 -10.80 23.49 -12.18
N GLY A 33 -10.71 23.95 -10.96
CA GLY A 33 -11.64 23.56 -9.91
C GLY A 33 -11.15 22.37 -9.08
N ILE A 34 -11.96 22.02 -8.09
CA ILE A 34 -11.67 20.97 -7.12
C ILE A 34 -12.83 19.99 -7.08
N GLY A 35 -12.52 18.70 -7.23
CA GLY A 35 -13.48 17.61 -7.03
C GLY A 35 -13.36 17.04 -5.61
N LYS A 36 -14.51 16.76 -5.01
CA LYS A 36 -14.62 16.03 -3.75
C LYS A 36 -15.12 14.61 -4.03
N ILE A 37 -14.35 13.62 -3.60
CA ILE A 37 -14.74 12.21 -3.67
C ILE A 37 -15.23 11.76 -2.29
N ALA A 38 -16.45 11.23 -2.23
CA ALA A 38 -17.07 10.71 -1.02
C ALA A 38 -18.01 9.54 -1.35
N PRO A 39 -18.07 8.48 -0.50
CA PRO A 39 -17.27 8.30 0.71
C PRO A 39 -15.81 7.96 0.42
N CYS A 40 -14.90 8.39 1.26
CA CYS A 40 -13.49 8.01 1.25
C CYS A 40 -13.09 7.55 2.66
N LEU A 41 -12.44 6.39 2.75
CA LEU A 41 -12.02 5.81 4.03
C LEU A 41 -10.50 5.66 4.05
N LEU A 42 -9.87 6.12 5.12
CA LEU A 42 -8.48 5.85 5.43
C LEU A 42 -8.42 4.83 6.56
N ILE A 43 -7.79 3.68 6.31
CA ILE A 43 -7.64 2.62 7.31
C ILE A 43 -6.24 2.71 7.92
N ASP A 44 -6.17 2.82 9.25
CA ASP A 44 -4.91 2.65 9.98
C ASP A 44 -4.56 1.17 10.08
N ILE A 45 -3.78 0.70 9.09
CA ILE A 45 -3.34 -0.69 9.00
C ILE A 45 -2.49 -1.09 10.22
N ASN A 46 -1.68 -0.18 10.76
CA ASN A 46 -0.82 -0.47 11.91
C ASN A 46 -1.66 -0.72 13.17
N ALA A 47 -2.66 0.12 13.42
CA ALA A 47 -3.59 -0.07 14.53
C ALA A 47 -4.39 -1.38 14.38
N LEU A 48 -4.87 -1.68 13.16
CA LEU A 48 -5.60 -2.91 12.85
C LEU A 48 -4.73 -4.15 13.12
N LEU A 49 -3.51 -4.17 12.58
CA LEU A 49 -2.58 -5.31 12.77
C LEU A 49 -2.14 -5.46 14.23
N ALA A 50 -1.92 -4.37 14.95
CA ALA A 50 -1.59 -4.42 16.38
C ALA A 50 -2.74 -5.01 17.21
N ALA A 51 -3.98 -4.59 16.94
CA ALA A 51 -5.16 -5.13 17.61
C ALA A 51 -5.36 -6.62 17.30
N TRP A 52 -5.18 -7.02 16.05
CA TRP A 52 -5.27 -8.42 15.64
C TRP A 52 -4.17 -9.27 16.25
N LYS A 53 -2.93 -8.81 16.22
CA LYS A 53 -1.80 -9.48 16.90
C LYS A 53 -2.09 -9.74 18.37
N LYS A 54 -2.64 -8.75 19.09
CA LYS A 54 -3.02 -8.90 20.50
C LYS A 54 -4.06 -10.02 20.69
N GLN A 55 -5.07 -10.10 19.82
CA GLN A 55 -6.06 -11.18 19.87
C GLN A 55 -5.46 -12.56 19.63
N LEU A 56 -4.55 -12.68 18.64
CA LEU A 56 -3.88 -13.95 18.34
C LEU A 56 -3.01 -14.43 19.50
N ILE A 57 -2.28 -13.53 20.16
CA ILE A 57 -1.49 -13.82 21.35
C ILE A 57 -2.41 -14.32 22.48
N THR A 58 -3.50 -13.62 22.76
CA THR A 58 -4.46 -14.00 23.82
C THR A 58 -5.07 -15.38 23.57
N LYS A 59 -5.24 -15.77 22.30
CA LYS A 59 -5.77 -17.07 21.90
C LYS A 59 -4.72 -18.18 21.79
N ASN A 60 -3.45 -17.89 22.06
CA ASN A 60 -2.31 -18.79 21.81
C ASN A 60 -2.25 -19.29 20.33
N CYS A 61 -2.58 -18.43 19.38
CA CYS A 61 -2.61 -18.71 17.95
C CYS A 61 -1.52 -17.96 17.17
N LEU A 62 -0.47 -17.48 17.82
CA LEU A 62 0.63 -16.75 17.18
C LEU A 62 1.98 -17.25 17.68
N LEU A 63 2.79 -17.72 16.75
CA LEU A 63 4.23 -17.86 16.95
C LEU A 63 4.95 -16.65 16.37
N GLN A 64 5.75 -15.97 17.21
CA GLN A 64 6.53 -14.79 16.78
C GLN A 64 7.96 -15.23 16.43
N GLU A 65 8.10 -15.93 15.32
CA GLU A 65 9.38 -16.42 14.82
C GLU A 65 9.45 -16.34 13.29
N GLN A 66 10.66 -16.46 12.76
CA GLN A 66 10.88 -16.59 11.32
C GLN A 66 10.50 -18.01 10.89
N PHE A 67 9.53 -18.13 9.99
CA PHE A 67 9.19 -19.42 9.37
C PHE A 67 10.32 -19.91 8.47
N SER A 68 10.59 -21.21 8.50
CA SER A 68 11.60 -21.84 7.66
C SER A 68 11.06 -23.14 7.03
N TRP A 69 11.13 -23.25 5.72
CA TRP A 69 10.79 -24.49 5.02
C TRP A 69 11.66 -25.68 5.42
N ASN A 70 12.88 -25.46 5.91
CA ASN A 70 13.77 -26.54 6.40
C ASN A 70 13.20 -27.26 7.64
N GLU A 71 12.30 -26.61 8.37
CA GLU A 71 11.63 -27.15 9.55
C GLU A 71 10.18 -27.58 9.24
N CYS A 72 9.78 -27.53 7.95
CA CYS A 72 8.42 -27.77 7.51
C CYS A 72 8.38 -29.01 6.60
N LYS A 73 7.61 -30.02 7.00
CA LYS A 73 7.36 -31.22 6.18
C LYS A 73 5.94 -31.12 5.60
N VAL A 74 5.85 -31.15 4.28
CA VAL A 74 4.56 -31.17 3.57
C VAL A 74 4.25 -32.63 3.18
N GLU A 75 3.10 -33.13 3.62
CA GLU A 75 2.54 -34.41 3.28
C GLU A 75 1.30 -34.23 2.37
N ALA A 76 0.69 -35.28 1.92
CA ALA A 76 -0.42 -35.20 0.97
C ALA A 76 -1.65 -34.46 1.54
N ASP A 77 -1.93 -34.63 2.82
CA ASP A 77 -3.13 -34.13 3.51
C ASP A 77 -2.85 -33.21 4.70
N LYS A 78 -1.59 -33.05 5.06
CA LYS A 78 -1.16 -32.25 6.23
C LYS A 78 0.20 -31.62 6.05
N VAL A 79 0.47 -30.67 6.93
CA VAL A 79 1.78 -30.00 7.08
C VAL A 79 2.23 -30.15 8.53
N VAL A 80 3.49 -30.46 8.72
CA VAL A 80 4.13 -30.54 10.06
C VAL A 80 5.23 -29.50 10.11
N TYR A 81 5.11 -28.56 11.03
CA TYR A 81 6.12 -27.52 11.28
C TYR A 81 6.53 -27.62 12.75
N LYS A 82 7.75 -28.08 13.00
CA LYS A 82 8.23 -28.39 14.37
C LYS A 82 7.27 -29.37 15.08
N ASP A 83 6.66 -28.92 16.17
CA ASP A 83 5.66 -29.64 16.96
C ASP A 83 4.21 -29.38 16.53
N ILE A 84 3.99 -28.53 15.52
CA ILE A 84 2.67 -28.16 15.03
C ILE A 84 2.30 -29.03 13.83
N THR A 85 1.13 -29.64 13.91
CA THR A 85 0.51 -30.34 12.76
C THR A 85 -0.76 -29.61 12.35
N ALA A 86 -0.90 -29.32 11.07
CA ALA A 86 -2.07 -28.66 10.47
C ALA A 86 -2.48 -29.34 9.16
N SER A 87 -3.76 -29.29 8.82
CA SER A 87 -4.25 -29.81 7.55
C SER A 87 -3.79 -28.97 6.35
N LYS A 88 -3.52 -27.70 6.55
CA LYS A 88 -3.13 -26.75 5.51
C LYS A 88 -2.16 -25.70 6.04
N ILE A 89 -1.27 -25.22 5.17
CA ILE A 89 -0.52 -23.98 5.35
C ILE A 89 -0.99 -22.98 4.28
N MET A 90 -1.22 -21.74 4.68
CA MET A 90 -1.57 -20.64 3.78
C MET A 90 -0.46 -19.58 3.81
N LEU A 91 0.17 -19.34 2.69
CA LEU A 91 1.22 -18.34 2.55
C LEU A 91 0.62 -16.96 2.31
N CYS A 92 0.93 -16.02 3.22
CA CYS A 92 0.51 -14.62 3.16
C CYS A 92 1.72 -13.70 3.39
N ASN A 93 2.90 -14.10 2.87
CA ASN A 93 4.19 -13.50 3.21
C ASN A 93 4.64 -12.43 2.21
N GLY A 94 3.71 -11.85 1.44
CA GLY A 94 3.95 -10.73 0.54
C GLY A 94 5.01 -11.06 -0.52
N ALA A 95 5.95 -10.14 -0.76
CA ALA A 95 6.97 -10.30 -1.78
C ALA A 95 7.87 -11.55 -1.60
N ALA A 96 7.98 -12.10 -0.39
CA ALA A 96 8.73 -13.32 -0.14
C ALA A 96 8.12 -14.56 -0.83
N CYS A 97 6.87 -14.52 -1.25
CA CYS A 97 6.27 -15.58 -2.09
C CYS A 97 6.92 -15.72 -3.47
N MET A 98 7.61 -14.71 -3.95
CA MET A 98 8.29 -14.76 -5.26
C MET A 98 9.47 -15.73 -5.28
N ASP A 99 10.05 -16.00 -4.12
CA ASP A 99 11.18 -16.90 -3.94
C ASP A 99 10.76 -18.20 -3.21
N ASP A 100 9.44 -18.40 -3.02
CA ASP A 100 8.88 -19.57 -2.34
C ASP A 100 8.97 -20.83 -3.21
N PRO A 101 9.34 -22.01 -2.66
CA PRO A 101 9.53 -23.22 -3.44
C PRO A 101 8.26 -23.76 -4.13
N TYR A 102 7.07 -23.37 -3.65
CA TYR A 102 5.79 -23.81 -4.20
C TYR A 102 5.19 -22.82 -5.19
N PHE A 103 5.42 -21.51 -5.02
CA PHE A 103 4.72 -20.48 -5.78
C PHE A 103 5.63 -19.53 -6.56
N ASN A 104 6.95 -19.79 -6.64
CA ASN A 104 7.89 -18.96 -7.40
C ASN A 104 7.63 -18.97 -8.92
N LEU A 105 6.91 -19.97 -9.44
CA LEU A 105 6.55 -20.09 -10.85
C LEU A 105 5.30 -19.30 -11.24
N LEU A 106 4.59 -18.69 -10.28
CA LEU A 106 3.47 -17.82 -10.60
C LEU A 106 3.98 -16.57 -11.35
N PRO A 107 3.14 -15.96 -12.21
CA PRO A 107 3.53 -14.80 -13.02
C PRO A 107 3.65 -13.52 -12.18
N TRP A 108 4.59 -13.54 -11.26
CA TRP A 108 4.94 -12.40 -10.42
C TRP A 108 5.50 -11.25 -11.22
N SER A 109 5.22 -10.04 -10.77
CA SER A 109 5.83 -8.83 -11.24
C SER A 109 6.37 -8.04 -10.05
N LYS A 110 7.67 -7.81 -10.02
CA LYS A 110 8.27 -7.01 -8.94
C LYS A 110 7.84 -5.55 -9.11
N ASP A 111 7.35 -4.93 -8.04
CA ASP A 111 6.95 -3.53 -8.01
C ASP A 111 7.55 -2.85 -6.78
N LYS A 112 8.53 -2.01 -7.00
CA LYS A 112 9.13 -1.16 -5.97
C LYS A 112 8.32 0.12 -5.84
N GLY A 113 7.93 0.45 -4.61
CA GLY A 113 7.28 1.70 -4.27
C GLY A 113 8.12 2.53 -3.32
N GLU A 114 8.27 3.82 -3.62
CA GLU A 114 8.90 4.78 -2.72
C GLU A 114 7.87 5.79 -2.24
N ALA A 115 8.01 6.29 -1.00
CA ALA A 115 7.17 7.33 -0.45
C ALA A 115 7.98 8.26 0.48
N LEU A 116 7.58 9.51 0.55
CA LEU A 116 8.10 10.46 1.54
C LEU A 116 7.13 10.58 2.71
N ILE A 117 7.68 10.66 3.91
CA ILE A 117 6.96 11.08 5.11
C ILE A 117 7.31 12.54 5.36
N ILE A 118 6.31 13.40 5.39
CA ILE A 118 6.53 14.85 5.50
C ILE A 118 5.63 15.48 6.56
N SER A 119 6.10 16.56 7.14
CA SER A 119 5.32 17.46 8.00
C SER A 119 4.83 18.64 7.16
N ILE A 120 3.53 18.95 7.21
CA ILE A 120 2.91 20.11 6.55
C ILE A 120 2.07 20.85 7.61
N PRO A 121 2.67 21.77 8.36
CA PRO A 121 1.92 22.53 9.37
C PRO A 121 0.75 23.29 8.77
N GLY A 122 -0.42 23.19 9.40
CA GLY A 122 -1.62 23.92 8.98
C GLY A 122 -2.47 23.21 7.91
N LEU A 123 -2.00 22.12 7.28
CA LEU A 123 -2.83 21.36 6.35
C LEU A 123 -3.87 20.52 7.13
N PRO A 124 -5.19 20.62 6.83
CA PRO A 124 -6.22 19.81 7.48
C PRO A 124 -5.98 18.30 7.28
N ARG A 125 -6.25 17.49 8.31
CA ARG A 125 -5.96 16.05 8.32
C ARG A 125 -7.17 15.15 8.11
N ASN A 126 -8.31 15.72 7.81
CA ASN A 126 -9.58 15.00 7.58
C ASN A 126 -9.84 14.67 6.11
N ASN A 127 -8.86 14.89 5.24
CA ASN A 127 -8.96 14.62 3.81
C ASN A 127 -7.67 13.97 3.27
N ILE A 128 -7.81 13.26 2.17
CA ILE A 128 -6.72 12.86 1.29
C ILE A 128 -6.71 13.82 0.11
N TYR A 129 -5.56 14.40 -0.19
CA TYR A 129 -5.41 15.35 -1.29
C TYR A 129 -4.69 14.69 -2.46
N LYS A 130 -5.12 14.95 -3.69
CA LYS A 130 -4.55 14.31 -4.88
C LYS A 130 -4.48 15.26 -6.06
N GLN A 131 -3.25 15.48 -6.54
CA GLN A 131 -2.98 16.12 -7.82
C GLN A 131 -1.68 15.53 -8.40
N GLY A 132 -1.82 14.48 -9.21
CA GLY A 132 -0.67 13.67 -9.63
C GLY A 132 -0.21 12.71 -8.53
N ILE A 133 0.36 13.25 -7.44
CA ILE A 133 0.67 12.52 -6.20
C ILE A 133 -0.46 12.62 -5.18
N SER A 134 -0.46 11.73 -4.21
CA SER A 134 -1.40 11.76 -3.09
C SER A 134 -0.70 12.25 -1.82
N ILE A 135 -1.36 13.15 -1.08
CA ILE A 135 -0.99 13.57 0.28
C ILE A 135 -1.99 12.91 1.22
N VAL A 136 -1.54 11.94 2.00
CA VAL A 136 -2.38 11.12 2.87
C VAL A 136 -2.02 11.40 4.33
N PRO A 137 -2.97 11.73 5.21
CA PRO A 137 -2.71 11.83 6.64
C PRO A 137 -2.04 10.56 7.17
N TRP A 138 -0.97 10.72 7.93
CA TRP A 138 -0.18 9.65 8.51
C TRP A 138 -0.15 9.78 10.04
N GLN A 139 0.62 8.92 10.72
CA GLN A 139 0.77 8.97 12.18
C GLN A 139 1.22 10.36 12.65
N ASP A 140 0.88 10.72 13.87
CA ASP A 140 1.14 12.02 14.49
C ASP A 140 0.67 13.17 13.57
N ASP A 141 1.45 14.20 13.36
CA ASP A 141 1.12 15.34 12.47
C ASP A 141 1.82 15.22 11.11
N LEU A 142 2.06 14.00 10.64
CA LEU A 142 2.76 13.73 9.40
C LEU A 142 1.78 13.37 8.26
N PHE A 143 2.30 13.44 7.04
CA PHE A 143 1.63 13.01 5.82
C PHE A 143 2.53 12.04 5.06
N TRP A 144 1.92 11.04 4.48
CA TRP A 144 2.53 10.11 3.54
C TRP A 144 2.30 10.60 2.12
N ILE A 145 3.38 10.72 1.34
CA ILE A 145 3.35 11.18 -0.05
C ILE A 145 3.89 10.09 -0.94
N GLY A 146 3.08 9.65 -1.85
CA GLY A 146 3.52 8.61 -2.81
C GLY A 146 2.34 7.82 -3.36
N ALA A 147 2.56 6.60 -3.83
CA ALA A 147 3.86 5.98 -4.05
C ALA A 147 4.15 5.87 -5.55
N THR A 148 5.41 5.64 -5.87
CA THR A 148 5.79 5.24 -7.23
C THR A 148 5.44 3.78 -7.51
N HIS A 149 5.51 3.44 -8.80
CA HIS A 149 5.53 2.08 -9.31
C HIS A 149 6.77 1.95 -10.19
N ASP A 150 7.77 1.23 -9.71
CA ASP A 150 8.98 0.92 -10.50
C ASP A 150 9.08 -0.60 -10.68
N TRP A 151 8.93 -1.01 -11.95
CA TRP A 151 8.95 -2.41 -12.37
C TRP A 151 10.34 -2.87 -12.83
N LYS A 152 11.33 -1.96 -12.88
CA LYS A 152 12.68 -2.21 -13.42
C LYS A 152 13.77 -1.76 -12.46
N PHE A 153 13.62 -2.06 -11.20
CA PHE A 153 14.61 -1.70 -10.18
C PHE A 153 15.66 -2.80 -9.98
N ASN A 154 16.87 -2.38 -9.61
CA ASN A 154 17.99 -3.27 -9.32
C ASN A 154 18.28 -3.37 -7.82
N SER A 155 17.77 -2.46 -7.02
CA SER A 155 17.95 -2.47 -5.56
C SER A 155 16.71 -1.90 -4.85
N MET A 156 16.59 -2.24 -3.57
CA MET A 156 15.56 -1.70 -2.67
C MET A 156 16.03 -0.42 -1.95
N GLU A 157 17.02 0.26 -2.50
CA GLU A 157 17.47 1.54 -1.97
C GLU A 157 16.54 2.68 -2.40
N ILE A 158 16.44 3.71 -1.56
CA ILE A 158 15.75 4.95 -1.90
C ILE A 158 16.48 5.69 -3.03
N THR A 159 15.72 6.38 -3.89
CA THR A 159 16.29 7.10 -5.03
C THR A 159 16.17 8.63 -4.90
N PRO A 160 17.27 9.38 -5.10
CA PRO A 160 17.20 10.85 -5.12
C PRO A 160 16.27 11.39 -6.21
N ALA A 161 16.12 10.64 -7.32
CA ALA A 161 15.24 11.01 -8.42
C ALA A 161 13.76 11.05 -8.00
N PHE A 162 13.29 10.07 -7.22
CA PHE A 162 11.92 10.07 -6.69
C PHE A 162 11.68 11.30 -5.80
N ARG A 163 12.58 11.56 -4.86
CA ARG A 163 12.48 12.71 -3.98
C ARG A 163 12.35 14.01 -4.76
N LYS A 164 13.22 14.22 -5.76
CA LYS A 164 13.19 15.40 -6.63
C LYS A 164 11.84 15.58 -7.33
N VAL A 165 11.31 14.52 -7.94
CA VAL A 165 10.01 14.55 -8.63
C VAL A 165 8.88 14.92 -7.65
N VAL A 166 8.89 14.36 -6.45
CA VAL A 166 7.86 14.67 -5.43
C VAL A 166 7.98 16.12 -4.97
N GLU A 167 9.19 16.63 -4.71
CA GLU A 167 9.41 18.02 -4.31
C GLU A 167 8.96 18.99 -5.43
N GLU A 168 9.26 18.71 -6.69
CA GLU A 168 8.78 19.48 -7.84
C GLU A 168 7.25 19.51 -7.90
N GLN A 169 6.60 18.38 -7.73
CA GLN A 169 5.14 18.30 -7.74
C GLN A 169 4.53 19.04 -6.55
N LEU A 170 5.04 18.85 -5.35
CA LEU A 170 4.56 19.58 -4.16
C LEU A 170 4.68 21.08 -4.35
N ASN A 171 5.84 21.58 -4.81
CA ASN A 171 6.09 22.99 -5.06
C ASN A 171 5.18 23.58 -6.14
N TYR A 172 4.70 22.75 -7.07
CA TYR A 172 3.76 23.17 -8.11
C TYR A 172 2.39 23.53 -7.56
N TRP A 173 1.81 22.73 -6.67
CA TRP A 173 0.44 22.93 -6.25
C TRP A 173 0.21 23.19 -4.76
N LEU A 174 1.11 22.77 -3.86
CA LEU A 174 1.04 23.06 -2.42
C LEU A 174 1.52 24.48 -2.15
N LYS A 175 0.79 25.26 -1.34
CA LYS A 175 1.17 26.60 -0.92
C LYS A 175 1.83 26.63 0.46
N LEU A 176 1.56 25.62 1.28
CA LEU A 176 2.10 25.54 2.64
C LEU A 176 3.56 25.09 2.65
N PRO A 177 4.34 25.56 3.63
CA PRO A 177 5.68 25.04 3.85
C PRO A 177 5.62 23.58 4.31
N TYR A 178 6.61 22.80 3.93
CA TYR A 178 6.73 21.41 4.35
C TYR A 178 8.17 21.04 4.69
N LYS A 179 8.32 19.98 5.48
CA LYS A 179 9.62 19.39 5.82
C LYS A 179 9.58 17.91 5.58
N ILE A 180 10.53 17.38 4.80
CA ILE A 180 10.71 15.93 4.64
C ILE A 180 11.32 15.39 5.94
N VAL A 181 10.65 14.38 6.51
CA VAL A 181 11.03 13.71 7.77
C VAL A 181 11.69 12.38 7.47
N ASP A 182 11.15 11.62 6.50
CA ASP A 182 11.67 10.30 6.15
C ASP A 182 11.43 9.99 4.67
N HIS A 183 12.17 9.00 4.15
CA HIS A 183 12.02 8.46 2.80
C HIS A 183 12.01 6.94 2.91
N VAL A 184 10.89 6.33 2.58
CA VAL A 184 10.66 4.90 2.76
C VAL A 184 10.52 4.19 1.41
N VAL A 185 10.89 2.91 1.39
CA VAL A 185 10.80 2.05 0.22
C VAL A 185 10.24 0.70 0.62
N ALA A 186 9.41 0.11 -0.24
CA ALA A 186 8.88 -1.22 -0.05
C ALA A 186 8.66 -1.93 -1.41
N GLN A 187 8.77 -3.27 -1.41
CA GLN A 187 8.40 -4.09 -2.55
C GLN A 187 6.97 -4.61 -2.36
N ARG A 188 6.16 -4.46 -3.41
CA ARG A 188 4.81 -5.03 -3.44
C ARG A 188 4.83 -6.39 -4.11
N PRO A 189 4.11 -7.38 -3.60
CA PRO A 189 3.77 -8.58 -4.36
C PRO A 189 2.76 -8.19 -5.44
N ALA A 190 3.20 -8.12 -6.68
CA ALA A 190 2.35 -7.73 -7.78
C ALA A 190 2.38 -8.78 -8.90
N ASN A 191 1.38 -8.74 -9.75
CA ASN A 191 1.33 -9.48 -11.01
C ASN A 191 0.71 -8.62 -12.10
N LEU A 192 0.78 -9.08 -13.35
CA LEU A 192 0.29 -8.33 -14.50
C LEU A 192 -1.21 -8.05 -14.45
N GLU A 193 -1.99 -8.94 -13.86
CA GLU A 193 -3.45 -8.80 -13.76
C GLU A 193 -3.89 -7.89 -12.59
N ARG A 194 -2.98 -7.55 -11.69
CA ARG A 194 -3.26 -6.76 -10.45
C ARG A 194 -4.35 -7.36 -9.59
N LYS A 195 -4.41 -8.71 -9.54
CA LYS A 195 -5.34 -9.48 -8.71
C LYS A 195 -4.55 -10.34 -7.72
N PRO A 196 -5.08 -10.60 -6.53
CA PRO A 196 -4.41 -11.49 -5.59
C PRO A 196 -4.35 -12.92 -6.14
N PHE A 197 -3.27 -13.63 -5.84
CA PHE A 197 -3.23 -15.08 -5.99
C PHE A 197 -3.93 -15.71 -4.79
N VAL A 198 -4.97 -16.51 -5.06
CA VAL A 198 -5.75 -17.22 -4.04
C VAL A 198 -6.01 -18.64 -4.49
N GLY A 199 -5.52 -19.61 -3.73
CA GLY A 199 -5.75 -21.03 -4.06
C GLY A 199 -4.74 -21.97 -3.43
N PHE A 200 -4.86 -23.25 -3.79
CA PHE A 200 -3.96 -24.32 -3.34
C PHE A 200 -3.07 -24.79 -4.49
N HIS A 201 -1.87 -25.26 -4.12
CA HIS A 201 -0.94 -25.81 -5.07
C HIS A 201 -1.49 -27.11 -5.71
N PRO A 202 -1.43 -27.26 -7.04
CA PRO A 202 -2.08 -28.38 -7.72
C PRO A 202 -1.52 -29.77 -7.36
N LEU A 203 -0.22 -29.83 -7.06
CA LEU A 203 0.48 -31.06 -6.68
C LEU A 203 0.64 -31.23 -5.15
N HIS A 204 0.45 -30.16 -4.38
CA HIS A 204 0.60 -30.13 -2.93
C HIS A 204 -0.62 -29.50 -2.29
N PRO A 205 -1.77 -30.19 -2.25
CA PRO A 205 -3.04 -29.59 -1.83
C PRO A 205 -3.08 -29.15 -0.36
N ALA A 206 -2.05 -29.48 0.42
CA ALA A 206 -1.87 -28.96 1.77
C ALA A 206 -1.26 -27.56 1.81
N VAL A 207 -0.73 -27.06 0.69
CA VAL A 207 -0.07 -25.74 0.59
C VAL A 207 -0.92 -24.79 -0.23
N GLY A 208 -1.29 -23.66 0.35
CA GLY A 208 -2.07 -22.61 -0.30
C GLY A 208 -1.37 -21.26 -0.27
N ILE A 209 -1.87 -20.35 -1.09
CA ILE A 209 -1.44 -18.94 -1.16
C ILE A 209 -2.65 -18.03 -1.06
N PHE A 210 -2.47 -16.92 -0.32
CA PHE A 210 -3.34 -15.76 -0.30
C PHE A 210 -2.47 -14.50 -0.27
N ASN A 211 -2.17 -13.96 -1.48
CA ASN A 211 -1.14 -12.92 -1.58
C ASN A 211 -1.39 -11.97 -2.76
#